data_d7445bd9e918a4e858e1662af18c5df7
#
_entry.id   d7445bd9e918a4e858e1662af18c5df7
#
_cell.length_a   1.000
_cell.length_b   1.000
_cell.length_c   1.000
_cell.angle_alpha   90.00
_cell.angle_beta   90.00
_cell.angle_gamma   90.00
#
_symmetry.space_group_name_H-M   'P 1'
#
loop_
_entity.id
_entity.type
_entity.pdbx_description
1 polymer ?
#
loop_
_entity_poly.entity_id
_entity_poly.type
_entity_poly.pdbx_seq_one_letter_code
_entity_poly.pdbx_strand_id
1 'polypeptide(L)'
;MNRILIVHTSWYEKHIAKMLDISVGILEKSYKCDKAKAPGAIELSALAKNKLEKNNYVGVLFLGIIIRGETSHYDLVSTETFRSIGTLADQHHNIALINNVICVENHPQLKERLVINTQNNTNALIQL
;
A
#
# COMPACT_ATOMS: atom_id res chain seq x y z
N MET A 1 -4.09 -15.46 15.76
CA MET A 1 -4.60 -14.30 15.00
C MET A 1 -4.19 -14.39 13.55
N ASN A 2 -5.12 -14.07 12.67
CA ASN A 2 -4.80 -13.95 11.25
C ASN A 2 -3.83 -12.79 11.01
N ARG A 3 -3.01 -12.93 9.97
CA ARG A 3 -1.94 -11.98 9.68
C ARG A 3 -2.24 -11.21 8.40
N ILE A 4 -1.95 -9.92 8.44
CA ILE A 4 -2.01 -9.03 7.28
C ILE A 4 -0.60 -8.52 6.99
N LEU A 5 -0.25 -8.52 5.71
CA LEU A 5 1.02 -7.96 5.25
C LEU A 5 0.80 -6.50 4.83
N ILE A 6 1.61 -5.60 5.36
CA ILE A 6 1.65 -4.21 4.92
C ILE A 6 2.96 -4.01 4.16
N VAL A 7 2.86 -3.71 2.86
CA VAL A 7 4.01 -3.44 2.00
C VAL A 7 4.04 -1.94 1.74
N HIS A 8 5.15 -1.31 2.08
CA HIS A 8 5.24 0.15 1.98
C HIS A 8 6.56 0.60 1.37
N THR A 9 6.57 1.82 0.83
CA THR A 9 7.79 2.40 0.27
C THR A 9 8.65 3.06 1.33
N SER A 10 9.87 3.43 0.94
CA SER A 10 10.80 4.18 1.78
C SER A 10 10.80 5.69 1.48
N TRP A 11 10.22 6.11 0.35
CA TRP A 11 10.13 7.53 -0.01
C TRP A 11 9.09 8.24 0.85
N TYR A 12 9.36 9.49 1.22
CA TYR A 12 8.47 10.31 2.06
C TYR A 12 8.25 9.68 3.43
N GLU A 13 9.34 9.35 4.12
CA GLU A 13 9.31 8.57 5.36
C GLU A 13 8.32 9.06 6.42
N LYS A 14 8.24 10.39 6.63
CA LYS A 14 7.33 10.94 7.64
C LYS A 14 5.86 10.69 7.31
N HIS A 15 5.52 10.80 6.02
CA HIS A 15 4.16 10.55 5.54
C HIS A 15 3.83 9.06 5.58
N ILE A 16 4.77 8.22 5.18
CA ILE A 16 4.61 6.77 5.25
C ILE A 16 4.45 6.32 6.70
N ALA A 17 5.22 6.87 7.63
CA ALA A 17 5.09 6.56 9.06
C ALA A 17 3.68 6.88 9.57
N LYS A 18 3.10 7.99 9.15
CA LYS A 18 1.74 8.37 9.50
C LYS A 18 0.72 7.39 8.92
N MET A 19 0.89 6.98 7.67
CA MET A 19 0.03 5.97 7.05
C MET A 19 0.12 4.64 7.80
N LEU A 20 1.32 4.22 8.19
CA LEU A 20 1.53 3.00 8.97
C LEU A 20 0.82 3.10 10.33
N ASP A 21 0.96 4.22 11.03
CA ASP A 21 0.31 4.40 12.33
C ASP A 21 -1.21 4.27 12.21
N ILE A 22 -1.81 4.87 11.19
CA ILE A 22 -3.24 4.80 10.95
C ILE A 22 -3.67 3.35 10.66
N SER A 23 -2.98 2.70 9.74
CA SER A 23 -3.35 1.34 9.29
C SER A 23 -3.14 0.31 10.39
N VAL A 24 -2.00 0.35 11.06
CA VAL A 24 -1.70 -0.57 12.17
C VAL A 24 -2.68 -0.36 13.32
N GLY A 25 -3.00 0.91 13.65
CA GLY A 25 -3.97 1.22 14.70
C GLY A 25 -5.35 0.62 14.44
N ILE A 26 -5.77 0.58 13.18
CA ILE A 26 -7.05 -0.01 12.78
C ILE A 26 -6.96 -1.53 12.76
N LEU A 27 -5.94 -2.09 12.11
CA LEU A 27 -5.83 -3.52 11.85
C LEU A 27 -5.48 -4.35 13.09
N GLU A 28 -4.65 -3.83 14.00
CA GLU A 28 -4.19 -4.59 15.15
C GLU A 28 -5.27 -4.88 16.19
N LYS A 29 -6.44 -4.30 16.04
CA LYS A 29 -7.61 -4.67 16.85
C LYS A 29 -8.04 -6.11 16.60
N SER A 30 -7.79 -6.64 15.41
CA SER A 30 -8.27 -7.96 14.99
C SER A 30 -7.24 -8.82 14.26
N TYR A 31 -6.11 -8.24 13.87
CA TYR A 31 -5.09 -8.92 13.06
C TYR A 31 -3.70 -8.67 13.59
N LYS A 32 -2.79 -9.56 13.25
CA LYS A 32 -1.35 -9.31 13.44
C LYS A 32 -0.80 -8.75 12.14
N CYS A 33 -0.03 -7.67 12.21
CA CYS A 33 0.53 -7.00 11.03
C CYS A 33 2.02 -7.29 10.90
N ASP A 34 2.42 -7.75 9.71
CA ASP A 34 3.82 -7.81 9.31
C ASP A 34 4.07 -6.67 8.33
N LYS A 35 5.24 -6.06 8.41
CA LYS A 35 5.62 -4.95 7.52
C LYS A 35 6.78 -5.36 6.63
N ALA A 36 6.72 -4.95 5.36
CA ALA A 36 7.82 -5.13 4.41
C ALA A 36 8.05 -3.81 3.68
N LYS A 37 9.30 -3.41 3.58
CA LYS A 37 9.69 -2.11 3.01
C LYS A 37 10.32 -2.30 1.65
N ALA A 38 9.76 -1.67 0.63
CA ALA A 38 10.27 -1.65 -0.73
C ALA A 38 11.06 -0.36 -1.00
N PRO A 39 12.05 -0.38 -1.91
CA PRO A 39 12.79 0.82 -2.26
C PRO A 39 11.91 1.91 -2.88
N GLY A 40 10.94 1.54 -3.72
CA GLY A 40 10.04 2.47 -4.37
C GLY A 40 8.72 1.82 -4.73
N ALA A 41 7.83 2.60 -5.37
CA ALA A 41 6.47 2.16 -5.67
C ALA A 41 6.44 0.99 -6.67
N ILE A 42 7.32 1.00 -7.66
CA ILE A 42 7.36 -0.05 -8.70
C ILE A 42 7.66 -1.42 -8.10
N GLU A 43 8.42 -1.49 -7.01
CA GLU A 43 8.84 -2.74 -6.38
C GLU A 43 7.82 -3.32 -5.38
N LEU A 44 6.75 -2.59 -5.08
CA LEU A 44 5.76 -3.01 -4.07
C LEU A 44 5.16 -4.38 -4.37
N SER A 45 4.71 -4.57 -5.60
CA SER A 45 4.05 -5.82 -6.01
C SER A 45 4.99 -7.02 -5.95
N ALA A 46 6.22 -6.87 -6.45
CA ALA A 46 7.21 -7.95 -6.44
C ALA A 46 7.58 -8.36 -5.02
N LEU A 47 7.73 -7.40 -4.12
CA LEU A 47 8.03 -7.68 -2.72
C LEU A 47 6.87 -8.42 -2.05
N ALA A 48 5.64 -7.97 -2.31
CA ALA A 48 4.46 -8.65 -1.78
C ALA A 48 4.37 -10.10 -2.26
N LYS A 49 4.59 -10.32 -3.55
CA LYS A 49 4.58 -11.67 -4.12
C LYS A 49 5.61 -12.57 -3.44
N ASN A 50 6.82 -12.06 -3.24
CA ASN A 50 7.87 -12.80 -2.54
C ASN A 50 7.42 -13.23 -1.13
N LYS A 51 6.81 -12.32 -0.38
CA LYS A 51 6.34 -12.61 0.97
C LYS A 51 5.16 -13.58 0.97
N LEU A 52 4.25 -13.45 0.02
CA LEU A 52 3.10 -14.35 -0.10
C LEU A 52 3.48 -15.78 -0.43
N GLU A 53 4.58 -15.99 -1.13
CA GLU A 53 5.08 -17.34 -1.44
C GLU A 53 5.65 -18.05 -0.21
N LYS A 54 6.06 -17.32 0.80
CA LYS A 54 6.75 -17.83 1.99
C LYS A 54 5.88 -17.87 3.25
N ASN A 55 4.77 -17.14 3.27
CA ASN A 55 3.93 -16.98 4.45
C ASN A 55 2.46 -16.96 4.08
N ASN A 56 1.61 -17.25 5.05
CA ASN A 56 0.17 -17.19 4.88
C ASN A 56 -0.37 -15.86 5.44
N TYR A 57 -1.00 -15.10 4.56
CA TYR A 57 -1.68 -13.85 4.92
C TYR A 57 -3.13 -13.90 4.47
N VAL A 58 -4.01 -13.24 5.22
CA VAL A 58 -5.43 -13.10 4.83
C VAL A 58 -5.65 -11.83 4.03
N GLY A 59 -4.68 -10.92 4.04
CA GLY A 59 -4.77 -9.68 3.28
C GLY A 59 -3.43 -9.00 3.13
N VAL A 60 -3.36 -8.12 2.14
CA VAL A 60 -2.19 -7.28 1.86
C VAL A 60 -2.66 -5.85 1.67
N LEU A 61 -2.01 -4.92 2.35
CA LEU A 61 -2.23 -3.48 2.19
C LEU A 61 -0.97 -2.84 1.64
N PHE A 62 -1.11 -2.11 0.53
CA PHE A 62 0.00 -1.38 -0.08
C PHE A 62 -0.05 0.09 0.30
N LEU A 63 1.03 0.60 0.85
CA LEU A 63 1.17 2.01 1.21
C LEU A 63 2.31 2.63 0.40
N GLY A 64 2.01 3.69 -0.30
CA GLY A 64 3.00 4.43 -1.07
C GLY A 64 2.51 5.81 -1.42
N ILE A 65 3.42 6.66 -1.88
CA ILE A 65 3.12 8.03 -2.26
C ILE A 65 3.88 8.32 -3.55
N ILE A 66 3.15 8.80 -4.55
CA ILE A 66 3.73 9.24 -5.82
C ILE A 66 3.27 10.67 -6.07
N ILE A 67 4.23 11.60 -6.15
CA ILE A 67 3.94 13.01 -6.39
C ILE A 67 4.49 13.39 -7.76
N ARG A 68 3.66 14.05 -8.57
CA ARG A 68 4.06 14.46 -9.92
C ARG A 68 5.26 15.41 -9.87
N GLY A 69 6.26 15.09 -10.69
CA GLY A 69 7.41 15.93 -10.91
C GLY A 69 7.31 16.69 -12.23
N GLU A 70 8.45 17.15 -12.75
CA GLU A 70 8.51 17.95 -13.97
C GLU A 70 8.44 17.13 -15.26
N THR A 71 8.59 15.80 -15.16
CA THR A 71 8.66 14.91 -16.33
C THR A 71 7.50 13.93 -16.35
N SER A 72 7.40 13.16 -17.43
CA SER A 72 6.42 12.08 -17.57
C SER A 72 6.71 10.86 -16.67
N HIS A 73 7.78 10.89 -15.88
CA HIS A 73 8.14 9.79 -14.97
C HIS A 73 7.01 9.42 -14.02
N TYR A 74 6.28 10.41 -13.53
CA TYR A 74 5.09 10.18 -12.69
C TYR A 74 4.09 9.23 -13.34
N ASP A 75 3.79 9.48 -14.62
CA ASP A 75 2.80 8.68 -15.35
C ASP A 75 3.26 7.24 -15.52
N LEU A 76 4.55 7.03 -15.79
CA LEU A 76 5.13 5.70 -15.93
C LEU A 76 5.10 4.95 -14.60
N VAL A 77 5.52 5.59 -13.53
CA VAL A 77 5.58 4.99 -12.20
C VAL A 77 4.18 4.65 -11.69
N SER A 78 3.25 5.61 -11.75
CA SER A 78 1.90 5.40 -11.25
C SER A 78 1.18 4.31 -12.03
N THR A 79 1.28 4.32 -13.35
CA THR A 79 0.64 3.33 -14.21
C THR A 79 1.18 1.93 -13.93
N GLU A 80 2.49 1.76 -13.88
CA GLU A 80 3.11 0.45 -13.64
C GLU A 80 2.82 -0.07 -12.23
N THR A 81 2.85 0.81 -11.24
CA THR A 81 2.54 0.45 -9.85
C THR A 81 1.11 -0.10 -9.74
N PHE A 82 0.14 0.61 -10.30
CA PHE A 82 -1.26 0.18 -10.25
C PHE A 82 -1.50 -1.08 -11.06
N ARG A 83 -0.87 -1.18 -12.24
CA ARG A 83 -0.97 -2.38 -13.08
C ARG A 83 -0.45 -3.62 -12.35
N SER A 84 0.73 -3.53 -11.75
CA SER A 84 1.36 -4.67 -11.09
C SER A 84 0.62 -5.11 -9.84
N ILE A 85 0.11 -4.17 -9.05
CA ILE A 85 -0.72 -4.48 -7.87
C ILE A 85 -2.04 -5.12 -8.31
N GLY A 86 -2.68 -4.59 -9.34
CA GLY A 86 -3.91 -5.16 -9.88
C GLY A 86 -3.72 -6.58 -10.38
N THR A 87 -2.62 -6.84 -11.09
CA THR A 87 -2.29 -8.20 -11.56
C THR A 87 -2.10 -9.16 -10.37
N LEU A 88 -1.39 -8.72 -9.34
CA LEU A 88 -1.18 -9.54 -8.15
C LEU A 88 -2.50 -9.85 -7.44
N ALA A 89 -3.40 -8.86 -7.36
CA ALA A 89 -4.72 -9.03 -6.76
C ALA A 89 -5.54 -10.10 -7.51
N ASP A 90 -5.50 -10.08 -8.83
CA ASP A 90 -6.18 -11.09 -9.65
C ASP A 90 -5.61 -12.49 -9.44
N GLN A 91 -4.29 -12.59 -9.29
CA GLN A 91 -3.61 -13.87 -9.04
C GLN A 91 -3.88 -14.44 -7.65
N HIS A 92 -4.18 -13.58 -6.68
CA HIS A 92 -4.42 -13.95 -5.29
C HIS A 92 -5.84 -13.56 -4.85
N HIS A 93 -6.83 -13.90 -5.68
CA HIS A 93 -8.22 -13.51 -5.44
C HIS A 93 -8.85 -14.12 -4.18
N ASN A 94 -8.18 -15.09 -3.57
CA ASN A 94 -8.63 -15.73 -2.33
C ASN A 94 -8.25 -14.97 -1.06
N ILE A 95 -7.47 -13.89 -1.20
CA ILE A 95 -7.14 -13.00 -0.09
C ILE A 95 -7.49 -11.56 -0.49
N ALA A 96 -7.60 -10.68 0.51
CA ALA A 96 -7.90 -9.28 0.25
C ALA A 96 -6.61 -8.51 -0.08
N LEU A 97 -6.59 -7.81 -1.22
CA LEU A 97 -5.49 -6.91 -1.58
C LEU A 97 -6.05 -5.52 -1.80
N ILE A 98 -5.54 -4.54 -1.07
CA ILE A 98 -5.98 -3.14 -1.20
C ILE A 98 -4.77 -2.26 -1.53
N ASN A 99 -4.93 -1.47 -2.58
CA ASN A 99 -3.94 -0.50 -3.03
C ASN A 99 -4.22 0.86 -2.38
N ASN A 100 -3.37 1.27 -1.44
CA ASN A 100 -3.39 2.61 -0.86
C ASN A 100 -2.14 3.39 -1.26
N VAL A 101 -1.74 3.28 -2.52
CA VAL A 101 -0.71 4.15 -3.11
C VAL A 101 -1.40 5.45 -3.51
N ILE A 102 -1.01 6.54 -2.86
CA ILE A 102 -1.62 7.86 -3.07
C ILE A 102 -0.84 8.59 -4.15
N CYS A 103 -1.49 8.85 -5.28
CA CYS A 103 -0.91 9.57 -6.40
C CYS A 103 -1.50 10.98 -6.44
N VAL A 104 -0.66 11.98 -6.30
CA VAL A 104 -1.09 13.38 -6.23
C VAL A 104 -0.20 14.28 -7.08
N GLU A 105 -0.73 15.45 -7.43
CA GLU A 105 0.00 16.44 -8.23
C GLU A 105 0.99 17.25 -7.40
N ASN A 106 0.71 17.43 -6.10
CA ASN A 106 1.53 18.28 -5.22
C ASN A 106 1.34 17.88 -3.74
N HIS A 107 2.17 18.45 -2.87
CA HIS A 107 2.12 18.19 -1.45
C HIS A 107 0.82 18.63 -0.76
N PRO A 108 0.21 19.78 -1.08
CA PRO A 108 -1.09 20.13 -0.51
C PRO A 108 -2.18 19.07 -0.75
N GLN A 109 -2.22 18.49 -1.93
CA GLN A 109 -3.16 17.39 -2.22
C GLN A 109 -2.87 16.17 -1.35
N LEU A 110 -1.58 15.88 -1.10
CA LEU A 110 -1.21 14.77 -0.22
C LEU A 110 -1.75 14.99 1.19
N LYS A 111 -1.61 16.19 1.73
CA LYS A 111 -2.14 16.51 3.07
C LYS A 111 -3.64 16.30 3.17
N GLU A 112 -4.38 16.70 2.13
CA GLU A 112 -5.83 16.56 2.11
C GLU A 112 -6.29 15.10 2.09
N ARG A 113 -5.53 14.22 1.45
CA ARG A 113 -5.98 12.86 1.13
C ARG A 113 -5.38 11.77 2.00
N LEU A 114 -4.21 12.01 2.58
CA LEU A 114 -3.45 10.96 3.24
C LEU A 114 -4.25 10.27 4.35
N VAL A 115 -4.79 11.02 5.29
CA VAL A 115 -5.50 10.46 6.44
C VAL A 115 -6.79 9.77 5.99
N ILE A 116 -7.63 10.48 5.23
CA ILE A 116 -8.94 9.98 4.80
C ILE A 116 -8.80 8.74 3.92
N ASN A 117 -7.93 8.79 2.91
CA ASN A 117 -7.73 7.65 2.01
C ASN A 117 -7.18 6.44 2.76
N THR A 118 -6.21 6.65 3.65
CA THR A 118 -5.62 5.55 4.40
C THR A 118 -6.63 4.91 5.35
N GLN A 119 -7.45 5.71 6.03
CA GLN A 119 -8.52 5.19 6.87
C GLN A 119 -9.53 4.39 6.05
N ASN A 120 -10.00 4.95 4.95
CA ASN A 120 -11.01 4.31 4.11
C ASN A 120 -10.51 3.02 3.48
N ASN A 121 -9.28 3.03 2.96
CA ASN A 121 -8.72 1.85 2.31
C ASN A 121 -8.34 0.76 3.31
N THR A 122 -7.86 1.13 4.49
CA THR A 122 -7.59 0.14 5.54
C THR A 122 -8.88 -0.53 6.00
N ASN A 123 -9.96 0.24 6.16
CA ASN A 123 -11.26 -0.32 6.50
C ASN A 123 -11.84 -1.18 5.36
N ALA A 124 -11.59 -0.80 4.10
CA ALA A 124 -11.99 -1.60 2.96
C ALA A 124 -11.34 -2.99 2.98
N LEU A 125 -10.09 -3.07 3.40
CA LEU A 125 -9.39 -4.35 3.51
C LEU A 125 -10.11 -5.31 4.47
N ILE A 126 -10.59 -4.79 5.59
CA ILE A 126 -11.31 -5.59 6.59
C ILE A 126 -12.65 -6.10 6.04
N GLN A 127 -13.29 -5.33 5.16
CA GLN A 127 -14.58 -5.68 4.57
C GLN A 127 -14.50 -6.74 3.48
N LEU A 128 -13.32 -6.94 2.91
CA LEU A 128 -13.12 -7.98 1.92
C LEU A 128 -12.83 -9.33 2.62
#